data_ee91c28043daba5e244116f3389bef16
#
_entry.id   ee91c28043daba5e244116f3389bef16
#
_cell.length_a   1.000
_cell.length_b   1.000
_cell.length_c   1.000
_cell.angle_alpha   90.00
_cell.angle_beta   90.00
_cell.angle_gamma   90.00
#
_symmetry.space_group_name_H-M   'P 1'
#
loop_
_entity.id
_entity.type
_entity.pdbx_description
1 polymer ?
#
loop_
_entity_poly.entity_id
_entity_poly.type
_entity_poly.pdbx_seq_one_letter_code
_entity_poly.pdbx_strand_id
1 'polypeptide(L)'
;MPVSPVPRSSYIRCGAHELHVTEWGDPANPPLVMWHGLARTGRDFDEAACALSDRYFVICPDTLGRGLSSWAGDEGVDYSYAAFGDHAVAILDNYGIGETRWVGTSMGGLIGVTLAGGRLKGRITHLVVNDIGPAIPEAASGRIAASQLRLEVYRCRVRAAHHVIPAVQGHRCR
;
A
#
# COMPACT_ATOMS: atom_id res chain seq x y z
N MET A 1 20.04 23.19 -10.58
CA MET A 1 18.71 22.94 -10.01
C MET A 1 18.58 21.44 -9.84
N PRO A 2 18.21 20.91 -8.68
CA PRO A 2 17.95 19.48 -8.56
C PRO A 2 16.81 19.14 -9.53
N VAL A 3 17.03 18.12 -10.36
CA VAL A 3 15.99 17.60 -11.27
C VAL A 3 14.94 16.96 -10.37
N SER A 4 13.68 17.38 -10.51
CA SER A 4 12.58 16.72 -9.80
C SER A 4 12.59 15.23 -10.13
N PRO A 5 12.47 14.33 -9.14
CA PRO A 5 12.47 12.91 -9.39
C PRO A 5 11.28 12.54 -10.29
N VAL A 6 11.57 11.82 -11.36
CA VAL A 6 10.56 11.33 -12.30
C VAL A 6 10.15 9.93 -11.88
N PRO A 7 8.84 9.64 -11.74
CA PRO A 7 8.38 8.29 -11.42
C PRO A 7 8.70 7.31 -12.55
N ARG A 8 8.99 6.08 -12.18
CA ARG A 8 9.07 4.94 -13.11
C ARG A 8 7.78 4.14 -13.04
N SER A 9 7.41 3.52 -14.14
CA SER A 9 6.24 2.66 -14.27
C SER A 9 6.72 1.24 -14.52
N SER A 10 6.30 0.30 -13.67
CA SER A 10 6.65 -1.12 -13.79
C SER A 10 5.39 -1.98 -13.73
N TYR A 11 5.48 -3.18 -14.30
CA TYR A 11 4.42 -4.18 -14.26
C TYR A 11 4.95 -5.46 -13.63
N ILE A 12 4.30 -5.90 -12.57
CA ILE A 12 4.70 -7.05 -11.77
C ILE A 12 3.70 -8.18 -11.97
N ARG A 13 4.18 -9.34 -12.38
CA ARG A 13 3.33 -10.51 -12.53
C ARG A 13 3.04 -11.14 -11.17
N CYS A 14 1.75 -11.25 -10.85
CA CYS A 14 1.23 -11.80 -9.60
C CYS A 14 0.27 -12.95 -9.93
N GLY A 15 0.79 -14.16 -10.11
CA GLY A 15 0.02 -15.30 -10.57
C GLY A 15 -0.52 -15.09 -11.99
N ALA A 16 -1.85 -15.08 -12.14
CA ALA A 16 -2.53 -14.84 -13.42
C ALA A 16 -2.68 -13.35 -13.76
N HIS A 17 -2.40 -12.46 -12.79
CA HIS A 17 -2.59 -11.03 -12.93
C HIS A 17 -1.27 -10.29 -13.16
N GLU A 18 -1.38 -9.08 -13.71
CA GLU A 18 -0.29 -8.14 -13.84
C GLU A 18 -0.67 -6.84 -13.12
N LEU A 19 0.15 -6.43 -12.15
CA LEU A 19 -0.08 -5.23 -11.36
C LEU A 19 0.88 -4.12 -11.79
N HIS A 20 0.31 -2.96 -12.03
CA HIS A 20 1.07 -1.75 -12.27
C HIS A 20 1.59 -1.19 -10.94
N VAL A 21 2.83 -0.70 -10.97
CA VAL A 21 3.49 -0.07 -9.83
C VAL A 21 4.14 1.22 -10.30
N THR A 22 3.84 2.31 -9.60
CA THR A 22 4.59 3.56 -9.74
C THR A 22 5.71 3.59 -8.72
N GLU A 23 6.93 3.75 -9.20
CA GLU A 23 8.16 3.74 -8.40
C GLU A 23 8.78 5.12 -8.33
N TRP A 24 9.28 5.50 -7.16
CA TRP A 24 10.00 6.75 -6.93
C TRP A 24 11.29 6.50 -6.17
N GLY A 25 12.31 7.29 -6.46
CA GLY A 25 13.60 7.24 -5.77
C GLY A 25 14.54 6.15 -6.30
N ASP A 26 15.63 5.97 -5.58
CA ASP A 26 16.67 5.00 -5.91
C ASP A 26 16.32 3.62 -5.31
N PRO A 27 16.32 2.52 -6.10
CA PRO A 27 16.12 1.16 -5.59
C PRO A 27 17.11 0.73 -4.49
N ALA A 28 18.26 1.39 -4.36
CA ALA A 28 19.21 1.15 -3.29
C ALA A 28 18.79 1.72 -1.93
N ASN A 29 17.81 2.64 -1.92
CA ASN A 29 17.28 3.24 -0.70
C ASN A 29 16.36 2.26 0.05
N PRO A 30 16.15 2.46 1.37
CA PRO A 30 15.19 1.67 2.15
C PRO A 30 13.79 1.66 1.53
N PRO A 31 13.16 0.48 1.34
CA PRO A 31 11.87 0.40 0.67
C PRO A 31 10.71 0.93 1.54
N LEU A 32 9.78 1.61 0.87
CA LEU A 32 8.54 2.13 1.42
C LEU A 32 7.38 1.80 0.48
N VAL A 33 6.47 0.96 0.92
CA VAL A 33 5.21 0.71 0.19
C VAL A 33 4.17 1.76 0.59
N MET A 34 3.51 2.37 -0.39
CA MET A 34 2.38 3.28 -0.20
C MET A 34 1.16 2.73 -0.93
N TRP A 35 0.17 2.21 -0.19
CA TRP A 35 -0.98 1.50 -0.75
C TRP A 35 -2.28 2.30 -0.61
N HIS A 36 -2.96 2.52 -1.73
CA HIS A 36 -4.12 3.39 -1.86
C HIS A 36 -5.43 2.82 -1.29
N GLY A 37 -6.45 3.68 -1.18
CA GLY A 37 -7.81 3.32 -0.77
C GLY A 37 -8.62 2.63 -1.87
N LEU A 38 -9.83 2.15 -1.53
CA LEU A 38 -10.66 1.25 -2.34
C LEU A 38 -10.90 1.74 -3.80
N ALA A 39 -11.25 2.99 -3.99
CA ALA A 39 -11.62 3.56 -5.29
C ALA A 39 -10.56 4.52 -5.83
N ARG A 40 -9.29 4.27 -5.51
CA ARG A 40 -8.16 5.14 -5.84
C ARG A 40 -7.08 4.37 -6.60
N THR A 41 -5.93 4.99 -6.81
CA THR A 41 -4.77 4.41 -7.49
C THR A 41 -3.48 4.76 -6.76
N GLY A 42 -2.37 4.13 -7.10
CA GLY A 42 -1.05 4.44 -6.56
C GLY A 42 -0.62 5.90 -6.78
N ARG A 43 -1.21 6.57 -7.79
CA ARG A 43 -0.93 7.98 -8.11
C ARG A 43 -1.42 8.97 -7.05
N ASP A 44 -2.28 8.55 -6.11
CA ASP A 44 -2.67 9.38 -4.97
C ASP A 44 -1.50 9.79 -4.08
N PHE A 45 -0.41 9.03 -4.15
CA PHE A 45 0.78 9.28 -3.35
C PHE A 45 1.86 10.08 -4.06
N ASP A 46 1.65 10.55 -5.28
CA ASP A 46 2.69 11.21 -6.09
C ASP A 46 3.42 12.34 -5.36
N GLU A 47 2.70 13.23 -4.70
CA GLU A 47 3.31 14.33 -3.93
C GLU A 47 4.15 13.80 -2.76
N ALA A 48 3.61 12.88 -1.97
CA ALA A 48 4.29 12.32 -0.82
C ALA A 48 5.47 11.44 -1.24
N ALA A 49 5.29 10.63 -2.28
CA ALA A 49 6.32 9.77 -2.83
C ALA A 49 7.48 10.59 -3.43
N CYS A 50 7.17 11.65 -4.17
CA CYS A 50 8.16 12.58 -4.68
C CYS A 50 8.96 13.21 -3.53
N ALA A 51 8.30 13.68 -2.49
CA ALA A 51 8.95 14.33 -1.33
C ALA A 51 9.81 13.37 -0.50
N LEU A 52 9.57 12.06 -0.59
CA LEU A 52 10.29 11.03 0.16
C LEU A 52 11.34 10.29 -0.67
N SER A 53 11.36 10.51 -1.99
CA SER A 53 12.18 9.74 -2.94
C SER A 53 13.70 9.95 -2.83
N ASP A 54 14.13 10.99 -2.13
CA ASP A 54 15.54 11.24 -1.80
C ASP A 54 16.06 10.28 -0.71
N ARG A 55 15.16 9.71 0.11
CA ARG A 55 15.48 8.87 1.27
C ARG A 55 14.94 7.46 1.18
N TYR A 56 13.93 7.22 0.35
CA TYR A 56 13.27 5.95 0.22
C TYR A 56 13.13 5.52 -1.24
N PHE A 57 13.17 4.22 -1.47
CA PHE A 57 12.59 3.62 -2.66
C PHE A 57 11.10 3.43 -2.42
N VAL A 58 10.28 4.33 -2.98
CA VAL A 58 8.82 4.33 -2.77
C VAL A 58 8.14 3.53 -3.85
N ILE A 59 7.29 2.59 -3.44
CA ILE A 59 6.57 1.63 -4.28
C ILE A 59 5.07 1.87 -4.09
N CYS A 60 4.40 2.39 -5.12
CA CYS A 60 2.97 2.73 -5.11
C CYS A 60 2.23 1.83 -6.10
N PRO A 61 1.74 0.65 -5.67
CA PRO A 61 1.01 -0.24 -6.57
C PRO A 61 -0.41 0.25 -6.83
N ASP A 62 -0.92 -0.04 -8.02
CA ASP A 62 -2.34 -0.05 -8.31
C ASP A 62 -2.91 -1.42 -7.92
N THR A 63 -3.92 -1.44 -7.05
CA THR A 63 -4.59 -2.70 -6.70
C THR A 63 -5.27 -3.29 -7.93
N LEU A 64 -5.39 -4.61 -8.01
CA LEU A 64 -6.10 -5.30 -9.09
C LEU A 64 -7.47 -4.65 -9.38
N GLY A 65 -7.77 -4.42 -10.65
CA GLY A 65 -8.99 -3.73 -11.10
C GLY A 65 -8.97 -2.22 -10.90
N ARG A 66 -7.83 -1.61 -10.60
CA ARG A 66 -7.65 -0.15 -10.44
C ARG A 66 -6.45 0.32 -11.26
N GLY A 67 -6.48 1.59 -11.63
CA GLY A 67 -5.40 2.23 -12.35
C GLY A 67 -5.02 1.50 -13.63
N LEU A 68 -3.77 1.12 -13.74
CA LEU A 68 -3.21 0.40 -14.88
C LEU A 68 -3.01 -1.11 -14.64
N SER A 69 -3.43 -1.63 -13.48
CA SER A 69 -3.41 -3.06 -13.18
C SER A 69 -4.47 -3.82 -13.96
N SER A 70 -4.25 -5.12 -14.19
CA SER A 70 -5.24 -5.99 -14.83
C SER A 70 -6.55 -6.06 -14.05
N TRP A 71 -7.60 -6.50 -14.73
CA TRP A 71 -8.90 -6.78 -14.12
C TRP A 71 -8.94 -8.20 -13.57
N ALA A 72 -9.86 -8.43 -12.63
CA ALA A 72 -10.13 -9.75 -12.07
C ALA A 72 -10.63 -10.71 -13.15
N GLY A 73 -10.21 -11.97 -13.05
CA GLY A 73 -10.79 -13.06 -13.83
C GLY A 73 -12.03 -13.64 -13.14
N ASP A 74 -11.98 -13.74 -11.81
CA ASP A 74 -13.11 -14.10 -10.94
C ASP A 74 -13.25 -13.03 -9.84
N GLU A 75 -14.28 -12.18 -9.96
CA GLU A 75 -14.48 -11.06 -9.04
C GLU A 75 -14.69 -11.50 -7.59
N GLY A 76 -15.29 -12.66 -7.37
CA GLY A 76 -15.57 -13.21 -6.03
C GLY A 76 -14.30 -13.66 -5.30
N VAL A 77 -13.30 -14.08 -6.03
CA VAL A 77 -12.02 -14.58 -5.49
C VAL A 77 -10.96 -13.49 -5.52
N ASP A 78 -10.80 -12.84 -6.67
CA ASP A 78 -9.67 -11.94 -6.95
C ASP A 78 -9.79 -10.59 -6.22
N TYR A 79 -11.01 -10.11 -5.96
CA TYR A 79 -11.25 -8.89 -5.18
C TYR A 79 -11.41 -9.16 -3.69
N SER A 80 -10.54 -9.97 -3.14
CA SER A 80 -10.50 -10.30 -1.71
C SER A 80 -9.25 -9.75 -1.04
N TYR A 81 -9.30 -9.52 0.28
CA TYR A 81 -8.11 -9.12 1.05
C TYR A 81 -7.04 -10.21 1.05
N ALA A 82 -7.42 -11.47 0.92
CA ALA A 82 -6.47 -12.56 0.76
C ALA A 82 -5.69 -12.41 -0.54
N ALA A 83 -6.38 -12.20 -1.68
CA ALA A 83 -5.76 -11.99 -2.97
C ALA A 83 -4.89 -10.71 -2.99
N PHE A 84 -5.38 -9.61 -2.40
CA PHE A 84 -4.58 -8.37 -2.29
C PHE A 84 -3.34 -8.58 -1.43
N GLY A 85 -3.42 -9.42 -0.39
CA GLY A 85 -2.28 -9.84 0.40
C GLY A 85 -1.28 -10.67 -0.41
N ASP A 86 -1.75 -11.58 -1.27
CA ASP A 86 -0.91 -12.36 -2.18
C ASP A 86 -0.18 -11.45 -3.16
N HIS A 87 -0.88 -10.46 -3.71
CA HIS A 87 -0.30 -9.46 -4.61
C HIS A 87 0.78 -8.64 -3.93
N ALA A 88 0.54 -8.20 -2.69
CA ALA A 88 1.54 -7.44 -1.93
C ALA A 88 2.81 -8.25 -1.67
N VAL A 89 2.67 -9.53 -1.29
CA VAL A 89 3.81 -10.43 -1.12
C VAL A 89 4.57 -10.61 -2.44
N ALA A 90 3.85 -10.87 -3.54
CA ALA A 90 4.45 -11.06 -4.86
C ALA A 90 5.23 -9.81 -5.32
N ILE A 91 4.70 -8.60 -5.07
CA ILE A 91 5.40 -7.35 -5.36
C ILE A 91 6.71 -7.27 -4.56
N LEU A 92 6.66 -7.47 -3.24
CA LEU A 92 7.87 -7.41 -2.40
C LEU A 92 8.91 -8.45 -2.81
N ASP A 93 8.47 -9.67 -3.13
CA ASP A 93 9.35 -10.76 -3.53
C ASP A 93 9.97 -10.48 -4.91
N ASN A 94 9.23 -9.88 -5.84
CA ASN A 94 9.75 -9.48 -7.15
C ASN A 94 10.89 -8.46 -7.04
N TYR A 95 10.79 -7.52 -6.08
CA TYR A 95 11.86 -6.55 -5.81
C TYR A 95 12.95 -7.10 -4.89
N GLY A 96 12.86 -8.34 -4.40
CA GLY A 96 13.81 -8.91 -3.44
C GLY A 96 13.80 -8.21 -2.07
N ILE A 97 12.67 -7.59 -1.70
CA ILE A 97 12.53 -6.80 -0.48
C ILE A 97 12.26 -7.71 0.71
N GLY A 98 13.23 -7.87 1.61
CA GLY A 98 13.08 -8.62 2.86
C GLY A 98 12.32 -7.87 3.93
N GLU A 99 12.59 -6.57 4.09
CA GLU A 99 11.95 -5.68 5.06
C GLU A 99 11.47 -4.41 4.38
N THR A 100 10.32 -3.88 4.82
CA THR A 100 9.74 -2.64 4.26
C THR A 100 9.05 -1.82 5.33
N ARG A 101 8.86 -0.53 5.03
CA ARG A 101 7.89 0.34 5.68
C ARG A 101 6.61 0.34 4.88
N TRP A 102 5.48 0.59 5.53
CA TRP A 102 4.17 0.57 4.90
C TRP A 102 3.35 1.79 5.29
N VAL A 103 2.82 2.47 4.31
CA VAL A 103 1.80 3.51 4.47
C VAL A 103 0.56 3.04 3.71
N GLY A 104 -0.55 2.89 4.40
CA GLY A 104 -1.80 2.45 3.78
C GLY A 104 -2.95 3.38 4.09
N THR A 105 -3.67 3.81 3.05
CA THR A 105 -4.89 4.59 3.20
C THR A 105 -6.11 3.67 3.12
N SER A 106 -7.00 3.72 4.12
CA SER A 106 -8.25 2.96 4.14
C SER A 106 -8.03 1.47 3.82
N MET A 107 -8.47 0.98 2.66
CA MET A 107 -8.21 -0.40 2.19
C MET A 107 -6.72 -0.78 2.26
N GLY A 108 -5.82 0.10 1.83
CA GLY A 108 -4.36 -0.13 1.89
C GLY A 108 -3.84 -0.24 3.33
N GLY A 109 -4.48 0.46 4.27
CA GLY A 109 -4.22 0.34 5.70
C GLY A 109 -4.64 -1.03 6.24
N LEU A 110 -5.83 -1.52 5.87
CA LEU A 110 -6.31 -2.86 6.26
C LEU A 110 -5.42 -3.97 5.71
N ILE A 111 -5.00 -3.86 4.44
CA ILE A 111 -4.04 -4.79 3.84
C ILE A 111 -2.76 -4.81 4.67
N GLY A 112 -2.19 -3.63 4.99
CA GLY A 112 -0.98 -3.50 5.79
C GLY A 112 -1.11 -4.11 7.19
N VAL A 113 -2.21 -3.85 7.90
CA VAL A 113 -2.49 -4.43 9.24
C VAL A 113 -2.58 -5.95 9.17
N THR A 114 -3.34 -6.47 8.20
CA THR A 114 -3.51 -7.92 8.01
C THR A 114 -2.18 -8.60 7.72
N LEU A 115 -1.37 -8.01 6.85
CA LEU A 115 -0.06 -8.55 6.48
C LEU A 115 0.96 -8.45 7.62
N ALA A 116 0.99 -7.35 8.37
CA ALA A 116 1.89 -7.17 9.50
C ALA A 116 1.58 -8.14 10.65
N GLY A 117 0.29 -8.46 10.86
CA GLY A 117 -0.13 -9.47 11.82
C GLY A 117 0.04 -10.93 11.35
N GLY A 118 0.21 -11.14 10.05
CA GLY A 118 0.22 -12.45 9.41
C GLY A 118 1.47 -12.71 8.57
N ARG A 119 1.29 -12.79 7.24
CA ARG A 119 2.30 -13.29 6.28
C ARG A 119 3.58 -12.45 6.18
N LEU A 120 3.50 -11.15 6.45
CA LEU A 120 4.65 -10.24 6.47
C LEU A 120 5.04 -9.83 7.91
N LYS A 121 4.68 -10.67 8.90
CA LYS A 121 5.11 -10.46 10.29
C LYS A 121 6.62 -10.40 10.37
N GLY A 122 7.13 -9.28 10.90
CA GLY A 122 8.56 -9.00 10.98
C GLY A 122 9.15 -8.38 9.69
N ARG A 123 8.51 -8.52 8.53
CA ARG A 123 8.93 -7.86 7.29
C ARG A 123 8.40 -6.41 7.20
N ILE A 124 7.23 -6.12 7.75
CA ILE A 124 6.74 -4.74 7.88
C ILE A 124 7.27 -4.18 9.20
N THR A 125 8.31 -3.35 9.12
CA THR A 125 9.00 -2.79 10.29
C THR A 125 8.28 -1.56 10.86
N HIS A 126 7.61 -0.79 10.02
CA HIS A 126 6.83 0.39 10.38
C HIS A 126 5.54 0.41 9.56
N LEU A 127 4.43 0.64 10.24
CA LEU A 127 3.11 0.70 9.62
C LEU A 127 2.42 2.02 9.98
N VAL A 128 2.09 2.79 8.95
CA VAL A 128 1.24 3.97 9.06
C VAL A 128 -0.11 3.65 8.43
N VAL A 129 -1.17 3.83 9.21
CA VAL A 129 -2.54 3.60 8.77
C VAL A 129 -3.25 4.95 8.74
N ASN A 130 -3.69 5.36 7.57
CA ASN A 130 -4.37 6.61 7.32
C ASN A 130 -5.84 6.35 6.97
N ASP A 131 -6.74 7.19 7.50
CA ASP A 131 -8.17 7.19 7.20
C ASP A 131 -8.89 5.86 7.48
N ILE A 132 -8.42 5.11 8.48
CA ILE A 132 -9.13 3.96 9.05
C ILE A 132 -8.65 3.72 10.47
N GLY A 133 -9.58 3.38 11.37
CA GLY A 133 -9.27 3.02 12.74
C GLY A 133 -8.98 1.52 12.91
N PRO A 134 -8.45 1.12 14.08
CA PRO A 134 -8.22 -0.27 14.43
C PRO A 134 -9.52 -1.07 14.62
N ALA A 135 -10.66 -0.38 14.73
CA ALA A 135 -12.00 -0.95 14.74
C ALA A 135 -12.86 -0.23 13.70
N ILE A 136 -13.54 -1.00 12.88
CA ILE A 136 -14.51 -0.47 11.91
C ILE A 136 -15.86 -0.46 12.61
N PRO A 137 -16.55 0.72 12.73
CA PRO A 137 -17.90 0.77 13.29
C PRO A 137 -18.85 -0.16 12.53
N GLU A 138 -19.76 -0.81 13.25
CA GLU A 138 -20.69 -1.82 12.69
C GLU A 138 -21.53 -1.26 11.53
N ALA A 139 -21.93 0.02 11.62
CA ALA A 139 -22.63 0.71 10.55
C ALA A 139 -21.78 0.95 9.27
N ALA A 140 -20.44 0.98 9.40
CA ALA A 140 -19.53 1.04 8.25
C ALA A 140 -19.23 -0.35 7.72
N SER A 141 -19.16 -1.37 8.61
CA SER A 141 -18.93 -2.77 8.24
C SER A 141 -20.09 -3.35 7.42
N GLY A 142 -21.34 -2.92 7.62
CA GLY A 142 -22.48 -3.38 6.83
C GLY A 142 -22.36 -3.05 5.32
N ARG A 143 -21.68 -1.97 4.96
CA ARG A 143 -21.34 -1.63 3.57
C ARG A 143 -20.11 -2.35 3.05
N ILE A 144 -19.21 -2.73 3.95
CA ILE A 144 -17.99 -3.48 3.63
C ILE A 144 -18.24 -4.99 3.73
N ALA A 145 -19.13 -5.44 4.64
CA ALA A 145 -19.50 -6.85 4.85
C ALA A 145 -20.35 -7.44 3.73
N ALA A 146 -20.96 -6.62 2.88
CA ALA A 146 -21.47 -7.10 1.59
C ALA A 146 -20.35 -7.69 0.72
N SER A 147 -19.08 -7.45 1.06
CA SER A 147 -17.87 -8.02 0.48
C SER A 147 -17.10 -8.88 1.48
N GLN A 148 -17.72 -9.94 2.00
CA GLN A 148 -17.12 -11.11 2.69
C GLN A 148 -15.88 -10.84 3.59
N LEU A 149 -15.89 -9.86 4.49
CA LEU A 149 -14.80 -9.62 5.42
C LEU A 149 -15.15 -10.07 6.83
N ARG A 150 -14.76 -11.28 7.19
CA ARG A 150 -14.45 -11.60 8.59
C ARG A 150 -13.06 -11.02 8.90
N LEU A 151 -13.02 -9.80 9.41
CA LEU A 151 -11.83 -9.25 10.03
C LEU A 151 -11.59 -9.97 11.36
N GLU A 152 -10.69 -10.94 11.38
CA GLU A 152 -10.04 -11.32 12.62
C GLU A 152 -9.08 -10.19 12.99
N VAL A 153 -9.53 -9.36 13.93
CA VAL A 153 -8.69 -8.28 14.47
C VAL A 153 -7.62 -8.91 15.35
N TYR A 154 -6.45 -9.13 14.80
CA TYR A 154 -5.27 -9.44 15.59
C TYR A 154 -4.86 -8.18 16.36
N ARG A 155 -4.79 -8.27 17.69
CA ARG A 155 -4.15 -7.27 18.54
C ARG A 155 -2.65 -7.25 18.24
N CYS A 156 -2.26 -6.60 17.18
CA CYS A 156 -0.88 -6.20 16.99
C CYS A 156 -0.60 -5.04 17.96
N ARG A 157 0.47 -5.13 18.77
CA ARG A 157 0.98 -3.97 19.51
C ARG A 157 1.61 -3.01 18.48
N VAL A 158 0.80 -2.34 17.72
CA VAL A 158 1.22 -1.19 16.95
C VAL A 158 1.37 -0.06 17.95
N ARG A 159 2.58 0.39 18.21
CA ARG A 159 2.80 1.72 18.77
C ARG A 159 2.21 2.69 17.75
N ALA A 160 1.02 3.18 18.02
CA ALA A 160 0.46 4.32 17.32
C ALA A 160 1.38 5.51 17.59
N ALA A 161 2.34 5.72 16.70
CA ALA A 161 3.09 6.95 16.66
C ALA A 161 2.15 8.00 16.07
N HIS A 162 1.46 8.75 16.95
CA HIS A 162 0.87 10.03 16.58
C HIS A 162 2.01 11.01 16.23
N HIS A 163 2.66 10.79 15.12
CA HIS A 163 3.47 11.81 14.48
C HIS A 163 2.67 12.31 13.29
N VAL A 164 1.91 13.37 13.55
CA VAL A 164 1.44 14.29 12.50
C VAL A 164 2.69 14.67 11.71
N ILE A 165 2.76 14.26 10.45
CA ILE A 165 3.75 14.79 9.52
C ILE A 165 3.46 16.30 9.46
N PRO A 166 4.37 17.17 9.90
CA PRO A 166 4.15 18.59 9.74
C PRO A 166 3.93 18.85 8.26
N ALA A 167 2.90 19.62 7.92
CA ALA A 167 2.65 20.04 6.56
C ALA A 167 3.95 20.56 5.96
N VAL A 168 4.48 19.87 4.96
CA VAL A 168 5.68 20.29 4.24
C VAL A 168 5.28 21.53 3.47
N GLN A 169 5.51 22.70 4.07
CA GLN A 169 5.38 23.97 3.37
C GLN A 169 6.51 24.05 2.36
N GLY A 170 6.17 24.02 1.09
CA GLY A 170 6.98 24.69 0.09
C GLY A 170 7.69 23.86 -0.99
N HIS A 171 7.41 22.57 -1.18
CA HIS A 171 7.92 21.88 -2.37
C HIS A 171 6.76 21.44 -3.28
N ARG A 172 6.40 22.32 -4.21
CA ARG A 172 5.54 21.91 -5.34
C ARG A 172 6.38 21.10 -6.30
N CYS A 173 6.09 19.81 -6.43
CA CYS A 173 6.43 19.06 -7.61
C CYS A 173 5.65 19.68 -8.78
N ARG A 174 6.35 20.32 -9.71
CA ARG A 174 5.78 20.84 -10.96
C ARG A 174 5.93 19.80 -12.05
#